data_9dbbb5cd4a2e54a6fecd7699fd1cce61
#
_entry.id   9dbbb5cd4a2e54a6fecd7699fd1cce61
#
_cell.length_a   1.000
_cell.length_b   1.000
_cell.length_c   1.000
_cell.angle_alpha   90.00
_cell.angle_beta   90.00
_cell.angle_gamma   90.00
#
_symmetry.space_group_name_H-M   'P 1'
#
loop_
_entity.id
_entity.type
_entity.pdbx_description
1 polymer ?
#
loop_
_entity_poly.entity_id
_entity_poly.type
_entity_poly.pdbx_seq_one_letter_code
_entity_poly.pdbx_strand_id
1 'polypeptide(L)'
;MVLDSSASWEPGDETADQSELLPEIARGVPLIKVLGVGGGGSNAVSRMYKDKLPVVEYYALNTDAQHLFRCDVGHRIALGQNLTRGLGSGALPDLGRQAAEESRSEIQQAVEGADMVFLAVGMGGGTGTGAAPVIAQIAKESGALTVAVVSRPFSFEASTRRKNADDGIGKLKDYVDTLITIPNDRLLELNRDNESTFTWEEALKMADSVLHQGIQAIAEVVTIPGEINVDFADVKTILNNAGPAWLAIGRGKGENRAIEAARQATKSPL
;
A
#
# COMPACT_ATOMS: atom_id res chain seq x y z
N MET A 1 -23.61 -64.36 -3.00
CA MET A 1 -22.86 -63.42 -3.79
C MET A 1 -22.46 -62.29 -2.84
N VAL A 2 -21.29 -62.43 -2.26
CA VAL A 2 -20.77 -61.55 -1.17
C VAL A 2 -20.04 -60.42 -1.86
N LEU A 3 -20.46 -59.18 -1.61
CA LEU A 3 -19.77 -57.97 -2.08
C LEU A 3 -18.61 -57.70 -1.15
N ASP A 4 -17.42 -57.74 -1.72
CA ASP A 4 -16.15 -57.47 -1.10
C ASP A 4 -16.03 -55.93 -0.83
N SER A 5 -15.89 -55.56 0.46
CA SER A 5 -15.82 -54.20 0.94
C SER A 5 -14.37 -53.86 1.34
N SER A 6 -13.43 -53.93 0.41
CA SER A 6 -12.04 -53.52 0.65
C SER A 6 -11.52 -52.64 -0.51
N ALA A 7 -12.16 -51.52 -0.75
CA ALA A 7 -11.54 -50.43 -1.47
C ALA A 7 -11.00 -49.43 -0.44
N SER A 8 -9.72 -49.59 -0.07
CA SER A 8 -8.97 -48.58 0.66
C SER A 8 -8.80 -47.35 -0.22
N TRP A 9 -9.43 -46.24 0.17
CA TRP A 9 -9.15 -44.94 -0.39
C TRP A 9 -7.71 -44.54 0.04
N GLU A 10 -6.78 -44.55 -0.90
CA GLU A 10 -5.46 -43.93 -0.69
C GLU A 10 -5.58 -42.44 -1.03
N PRO A 11 -5.17 -41.51 -0.11
CA PRO A 11 -5.09 -40.12 -0.46
C PRO A 11 -4.01 -39.96 -1.53
N GLY A 12 -4.43 -39.61 -2.72
CA GLY A 12 -3.53 -39.23 -3.80
C GLY A 12 -2.64 -38.08 -3.36
N ASP A 13 -1.38 -38.19 -3.71
CA ASP A 13 -0.30 -37.24 -3.44
C ASP A 13 -0.64 -35.88 -4.14
N GLU A 14 -1.42 -35.01 -3.45
CA GLU A 14 -1.75 -33.67 -3.88
C GLU A 14 -0.63 -32.68 -3.53
N THR A 15 0.61 -33.05 -3.77
CA THR A 15 1.71 -32.10 -3.92
C THR A 15 1.99 -31.83 -5.40
N ALA A 16 0.95 -31.50 -6.17
CA ALA A 16 1.15 -30.82 -7.43
C ALA A 16 1.74 -29.45 -7.09
N ASP A 17 2.99 -29.28 -7.45
CA ASP A 17 3.79 -28.07 -7.23
C ASP A 17 3.02 -26.85 -7.75
N GLN A 18 2.46 -26.05 -6.83
CA GLN A 18 1.74 -24.83 -7.17
C GLN A 18 2.60 -23.83 -7.95
N SER A 19 3.92 -24.04 -8.01
CA SER A 19 4.85 -23.23 -8.79
C SER A 19 4.72 -23.45 -10.30
N GLU A 20 4.20 -24.59 -10.78
CA GLU A 20 4.01 -24.83 -12.22
C GLU A 20 2.71 -24.24 -12.79
N LEU A 21 1.72 -23.95 -11.96
CA LEU A 21 0.47 -23.31 -12.39
C LEU A 21 0.55 -21.77 -12.50
N LEU A 22 1.55 -21.15 -11.86
CA LEU A 22 1.76 -19.71 -11.88
C LEU A 22 2.04 -19.11 -13.27
N PRO A 23 2.74 -19.75 -14.21
CA PRO A 23 3.02 -19.15 -15.53
C PRO A 23 1.80 -19.05 -16.45
N GLU A 24 0.79 -19.91 -16.30
CA GLU A 24 -0.42 -19.86 -17.14
C GLU A 24 -1.48 -18.92 -16.58
N ILE A 25 -1.64 -18.86 -15.27
CA ILE A 25 -2.56 -17.92 -14.61
C ILE A 25 -2.03 -16.47 -14.73
N ALA A 26 -0.72 -16.29 -14.76
CA ALA A 26 -0.08 -14.97 -14.88
C ALA A 26 -0.26 -14.29 -16.26
N ARG A 27 -0.70 -15.03 -17.29
CA ARG A 27 -1.02 -14.44 -18.60
C ARG A 27 -2.36 -13.74 -18.54
N GLY A 28 -2.37 -12.47 -18.16
CA GLY A 28 -3.57 -11.63 -18.13
C GLY A 28 -3.86 -11.00 -16.77
N VAL A 29 -3.09 -11.35 -15.73
CA VAL A 29 -3.16 -10.67 -14.44
C VAL A 29 -2.13 -9.53 -14.42
N PRO A 30 -2.54 -8.29 -14.10
CA PRO A 30 -1.61 -7.17 -14.05
C PRO A 30 -0.57 -7.34 -12.95
N LEU A 31 0.68 -7.00 -13.22
CA LEU A 31 1.74 -6.97 -12.24
C LEU A 31 1.61 -5.72 -11.37
N ILE A 32 1.26 -5.94 -10.11
CA ILE A 32 1.07 -4.87 -9.12
C ILE A 32 2.27 -4.84 -8.18
N LYS A 33 2.83 -3.65 -7.98
CA LYS A 33 3.91 -3.43 -7.00
C LYS A 33 3.48 -2.43 -5.94
N VAL A 34 3.68 -2.77 -4.67
CA VAL A 34 3.34 -1.94 -3.51
C VAL A 34 4.62 -1.48 -2.84
N LEU A 35 4.89 -0.19 -2.89
CA LEU A 35 6.10 0.44 -2.36
C LEU A 35 5.78 1.23 -1.09
N GLY A 36 6.26 0.75 0.05
CA GLY A 36 6.19 1.46 1.33
C GLY A 36 7.37 2.41 1.50
N VAL A 37 7.12 3.71 1.53
CA VAL A 37 8.17 4.74 1.54
C VAL A 37 8.31 5.41 2.90
N GLY A 38 9.53 5.38 3.45
CA GLY A 38 9.84 5.89 4.77
C GLY A 38 9.28 5.02 5.90
N GLY A 39 9.40 5.45 7.15
CA GLY A 39 9.04 4.64 8.31
C GLY A 39 7.57 4.20 8.32
N GLY A 40 6.63 5.13 8.16
CA GLY A 40 5.19 4.82 8.14
C GLY A 40 4.80 3.92 6.97
N GLY A 41 5.24 4.24 5.74
CA GLY A 41 4.97 3.42 4.56
C GLY A 41 5.56 2.01 4.66
N SER A 42 6.81 1.89 5.11
CA SER A 42 7.46 0.59 5.32
C SER A 42 6.75 -0.25 6.38
N ASN A 43 6.25 0.35 7.46
CA ASN A 43 5.44 -0.36 8.46
C ASN A 43 4.12 -0.85 7.88
N ALA A 44 3.43 -0.02 7.11
CA ALA A 44 2.17 -0.40 6.48
C ALA A 44 2.38 -1.60 5.54
N VAL A 45 3.38 -1.55 4.66
CA VAL A 45 3.69 -2.62 3.72
C VAL A 45 4.16 -3.90 4.43
N SER A 46 4.95 -3.78 5.50
CA SER A 46 5.35 -4.93 6.32
C SER A 46 4.16 -5.65 6.97
N ARG A 47 3.08 -4.94 7.26
CA ARG A 47 1.82 -5.55 7.73
C ARG A 47 1.04 -6.19 6.60
N MET A 48 0.97 -5.51 5.43
CA MET A 48 0.33 -6.06 4.22
C MET A 48 0.97 -7.38 3.80
N TYR A 49 2.28 -7.50 3.95
CA TYR A 49 3.03 -8.70 3.56
C TYR A 49 2.66 -9.95 4.35
N LYS A 50 2.07 -9.81 5.54
CA LYS A 50 1.57 -10.96 6.33
C LYS A 50 0.34 -11.60 5.66
N ASP A 51 -0.51 -10.77 5.08
CA ASP A 51 -1.73 -11.18 4.37
C ASP A 51 -1.55 -10.91 2.86
N LYS A 52 -0.33 -11.20 2.34
CA LYS A 52 0.06 -10.86 0.97
C LYS A 52 -0.87 -11.47 -0.07
N LEU A 53 -1.23 -10.66 -1.05
CA LEU A 53 -1.95 -11.12 -2.23
C LEU A 53 -1.00 -11.87 -3.18
N PRO A 54 -1.44 -12.96 -3.81
CA PRO A 54 -0.70 -13.58 -4.90
C PRO A 54 -0.53 -12.55 -6.02
N VAL A 55 0.54 -12.62 -6.77
CA VAL A 55 0.89 -11.71 -7.90
C VAL A 55 1.12 -10.24 -7.55
N VAL A 56 1.21 -9.91 -6.25
CA VAL A 56 1.57 -8.57 -5.78
C VAL A 56 2.96 -8.61 -5.16
N GLU A 57 3.85 -7.74 -5.63
CA GLU A 57 5.19 -7.58 -5.07
C GLU A 57 5.23 -6.44 -4.07
N TYR A 58 5.89 -6.67 -2.94
CA TYR A 58 5.95 -5.73 -1.82
C TYR A 58 7.38 -5.26 -1.57
N TYR A 59 7.56 -3.94 -1.57
CA TYR A 59 8.83 -3.27 -1.38
C TYR A 59 8.80 -2.32 -0.17
N ALA A 60 9.83 -2.32 0.65
CA ALA A 60 10.06 -1.27 1.65
C ALA A 60 11.27 -0.42 1.24
N LEU A 61 11.07 0.90 1.18
CA LEU A 61 12.08 1.88 0.80
C LEU A 61 12.31 2.87 1.95
N ASN A 62 13.52 2.93 2.49
CA ASN A 62 13.81 3.81 3.60
C ASN A 62 15.27 4.27 3.60
N THR A 63 15.55 5.42 4.20
CA THR A 63 16.90 5.93 4.48
C THR A 63 17.47 5.41 5.82
N ASP A 64 16.60 4.81 6.66
CA ASP A 64 16.97 4.20 7.94
C ASP A 64 17.16 2.69 7.74
N ALA A 65 18.42 2.24 7.76
CA ALA A 65 18.79 0.86 7.54
C ALA A 65 18.34 -0.06 8.70
N GLN A 66 18.33 0.44 9.94
CA GLN A 66 17.90 -0.35 11.10
C GLN A 66 16.39 -0.61 11.05
N HIS A 67 15.61 0.41 10.69
CA HIS A 67 14.18 0.27 10.51
C HIS A 67 13.88 -0.69 9.34
N LEU A 68 14.58 -0.53 8.21
CA LEU A 68 14.41 -1.35 7.02
C LEU A 68 14.72 -2.83 7.29
N PHE A 69 15.73 -3.11 8.10
CA PHE A 69 16.09 -4.48 8.49
C PHE A 69 14.97 -5.20 9.25
N ARG A 70 14.17 -4.45 10.03
CA ARG A 70 13.05 -5.00 10.82
C ARG A 70 11.77 -5.18 10.02
N CYS A 71 11.68 -4.62 8.81
CA CYS A 71 10.51 -4.78 7.96
C CYS A 71 10.45 -6.20 7.40
N ASP A 72 9.32 -6.85 7.61
CA ASP A 72 9.03 -8.16 7.02
C ASP A 72 8.37 -7.93 5.65
N VAL A 73 9.18 -7.97 4.58
CA VAL A 73 8.75 -7.72 3.20
C VAL A 73 9.62 -8.51 2.23
N GLY A 74 9.12 -8.73 1.01
CA GLY A 74 9.87 -9.43 -0.03
C GLY A 74 11.14 -8.70 -0.46
N HIS A 75 11.05 -7.39 -0.62
CA HIS A 75 12.15 -6.58 -1.15
C HIS A 75 12.40 -5.34 -0.29
N ARG A 76 13.68 -4.98 -0.10
CA ARG A 76 14.11 -3.83 0.69
C ARG A 76 15.09 -3.00 -0.11
N ILE A 77 14.87 -1.69 -0.16
CA ILE A 77 15.75 -0.73 -0.83
C ILE A 77 16.18 0.32 0.19
N ALA A 78 17.48 0.38 0.44
CA ALA A 78 18.07 1.40 1.31
C ALA A 78 18.39 2.65 0.47
N LEU A 79 17.58 3.70 0.66
CA LEU A 79 17.72 4.93 -0.10
C LEU A 79 18.90 5.78 0.37
N GLY A 80 19.70 6.27 -0.58
CA GLY A 80 20.74 7.24 -0.33
C GLY A 80 21.80 6.76 0.67
N GLN A 81 22.34 5.58 0.47
CA GLN A 81 23.28 4.94 1.41
C GLN A 81 24.55 5.77 1.61
N ASN A 82 25.07 6.42 0.57
CA ASN A 82 26.25 7.28 0.70
C ASN A 82 25.91 8.58 1.42
N LEU A 83 24.72 9.14 1.15
CA LEU A 83 24.28 10.41 1.70
C LEU A 83 23.87 10.31 3.17
N THR A 84 23.08 9.28 3.53
CA THR A 84 22.51 9.13 4.88
C THR A 84 23.27 8.15 5.77
N ARG A 85 24.11 7.30 5.19
CA ARG A 85 24.83 6.22 5.89
C ARG A 85 23.90 5.28 6.66
N GLY A 86 22.65 5.16 6.22
CA GLY A 86 21.64 4.35 6.89
C GLY A 86 21.08 4.94 8.18
N LEU A 87 21.37 6.21 8.49
CA LEU A 87 20.94 6.89 9.73
C LEU A 87 19.61 7.63 9.61
N GLY A 88 18.94 7.51 8.46
CA GLY A 88 17.70 8.21 8.21
C GLY A 88 17.90 9.64 7.70
N SER A 89 16.79 10.32 7.40
CA SER A 89 16.78 11.70 6.86
C SER A 89 16.51 12.78 7.92
N GLY A 90 16.40 12.42 9.21
CA GLY A 90 16.26 13.38 10.31
C GLY A 90 15.08 14.35 10.18
N ALA A 91 13.94 13.92 9.66
CA ALA A 91 12.76 14.74 9.39
C ALA A 91 12.98 15.88 8.36
N LEU A 92 14.02 15.80 7.54
CA LEU A 92 14.35 16.75 6.48
C LEU A 92 13.90 16.19 5.10
N PRO A 93 12.81 16.69 4.49
CA PRO A 93 12.31 16.20 3.20
C PRO A 93 13.32 16.35 2.06
N ASP A 94 14.11 17.44 2.04
CA ASP A 94 15.13 17.64 1.01
C ASP A 94 16.21 16.56 1.03
N LEU A 95 16.59 16.08 2.23
CA LEU A 95 17.51 14.97 2.36
C LEU A 95 16.88 13.65 1.87
N GLY A 96 15.59 13.43 2.18
CA GLY A 96 14.83 12.28 1.67
C GLY A 96 14.74 12.28 0.14
N ARG A 97 14.51 13.44 -0.48
CA ARG A 97 14.50 13.62 -1.93
C ARG A 97 15.86 13.29 -2.55
N GLN A 98 16.94 13.86 -2.02
CA GLN A 98 18.30 13.60 -2.50
C GLN A 98 18.68 12.11 -2.37
N ALA A 99 18.26 11.47 -1.28
CA ALA A 99 18.47 10.03 -1.07
C ALA A 99 17.75 9.17 -2.11
N ALA A 100 16.53 9.55 -2.50
CA ALA A 100 15.81 8.86 -3.57
C ALA A 100 16.46 9.10 -4.94
N GLU A 101 16.96 10.30 -5.22
CA GLU A 101 17.69 10.58 -6.46
C GLU A 101 19.00 9.80 -6.54
N GLU A 102 19.73 9.64 -5.43
CA GLU A 102 20.93 8.78 -5.40
C GLU A 102 20.58 7.33 -5.76
N SER A 103 19.45 6.83 -5.30
CA SER A 103 19.00 5.45 -5.52
C SER A 103 18.06 5.30 -6.73
N ARG A 104 18.04 6.27 -7.67
CA ARG A 104 17.13 6.28 -8.83
C ARG A 104 17.18 4.99 -9.64
N SER A 105 18.37 4.43 -9.87
CA SER A 105 18.56 3.19 -10.63
C SER A 105 17.90 1.97 -9.97
N GLU A 106 18.06 1.83 -8.64
CA GLU A 106 17.46 0.74 -7.87
C GLU A 106 15.93 0.86 -7.83
N ILE A 107 15.41 2.11 -7.69
CA ILE A 107 13.98 2.38 -7.75
C ILE A 107 13.43 2.04 -9.13
N GLN A 108 14.13 2.41 -10.20
CA GLN A 108 13.72 2.12 -11.57
C GLN A 108 13.63 0.61 -11.83
N GLN A 109 14.61 -0.16 -11.37
CA GLN A 109 14.57 -1.63 -11.44
C GLN A 109 13.41 -2.21 -10.64
N ALA A 110 13.11 -1.64 -9.47
CA ALA A 110 12.01 -2.09 -8.64
C ALA A 110 10.63 -1.88 -9.29
N VAL A 111 10.43 -0.82 -10.07
CA VAL A 111 9.15 -0.52 -10.72
C VAL A 111 9.06 -1.05 -12.15
N GLU A 112 10.16 -1.53 -12.71
CA GLU A 112 10.22 -2.04 -14.09
C GLU A 112 9.17 -3.14 -14.33
N GLY A 113 8.47 -3.06 -15.46
CA GLY A 113 7.46 -4.04 -15.86
C GLY A 113 6.16 -4.01 -15.06
N ALA A 114 6.01 -3.11 -14.08
CA ALA A 114 4.76 -2.99 -13.36
C ALA A 114 3.66 -2.37 -14.22
N ASP A 115 2.47 -2.97 -14.20
CA ASP A 115 1.26 -2.37 -14.77
C ASP A 115 0.68 -1.31 -13.83
N MET A 116 0.84 -1.52 -12.51
CA MET A 116 0.36 -0.62 -11.47
C MET A 116 1.35 -0.54 -10.29
N VAL A 117 1.58 0.66 -9.81
CA VAL A 117 2.41 0.94 -8.64
C VAL A 117 1.60 1.67 -7.58
N PHE A 118 1.50 1.07 -6.41
CA PHE A 118 0.99 1.73 -5.21
C PHE A 118 2.13 2.30 -4.38
N LEU A 119 1.97 3.54 -3.94
CA LEU A 119 2.86 4.17 -2.97
C LEU A 119 2.14 4.31 -1.63
N ALA A 120 2.58 3.58 -0.61
CA ALA A 120 2.13 3.74 0.77
C ALA A 120 3.08 4.70 1.49
N VAL A 121 2.59 5.86 1.93
CA VAL A 121 3.46 6.90 2.49
C VAL A 121 2.87 7.55 3.73
N GLY A 122 3.62 7.55 4.83
CA GLY A 122 3.35 8.45 5.96
C GLY A 122 4.00 9.82 5.71
N MET A 123 3.17 10.84 5.47
CA MET A 123 3.64 12.20 5.22
C MET A 123 4.03 12.93 6.50
N GLY A 124 4.91 13.93 6.37
CA GLY A 124 5.37 14.77 7.48
C GLY A 124 6.77 14.44 8.01
N GLY A 125 7.30 13.24 7.71
CA GLY A 125 8.68 12.86 7.96
C GLY A 125 9.64 13.37 6.87
N GLY A 126 10.89 13.00 6.96
CA GLY A 126 11.88 13.35 5.92
C GLY A 126 11.83 12.41 4.73
N THR A 127 12.01 11.10 4.96
CA THR A 127 12.11 10.10 3.88
C THR A 127 10.81 10.00 3.07
N GLY A 128 9.67 9.70 3.73
CA GLY A 128 8.40 9.53 3.03
C GLY A 128 8.02 10.77 2.22
N THR A 129 8.07 11.94 2.87
CA THR A 129 7.69 13.22 2.27
C THR A 129 8.58 13.62 1.09
N GLY A 130 9.91 13.41 1.23
CA GLY A 130 10.88 13.82 0.23
C GLY A 130 11.06 12.83 -0.91
N ALA A 131 11.08 11.53 -0.60
CA ALA A 131 11.33 10.49 -1.59
C ALA A 131 10.08 10.14 -2.43
N ALA A 132 8.88 10.23 -1.87
CA ALA A 132 7.67 9.82 -2.57
C ALA A 132 7.45 10.50 -3.93
N PRO A 133 7.64 11.84 -4.09
CA PRO A 133 7.51 12.48 -5.40
C PRO A 133 8.51 11.94 -6.43
N VAL A 134 9.75 11.65 -6.03
CA VAL A 134 10.79 11.10 -6.91
C VAL A 134 10.42 9.68 -7.35
N ILE A 135 10.00 8.85 -6.40
CA ILE A 135 9.59 7.47 -6.68
C ILE A 135 8.35 7.45 -7.58
N ALA A 136 7.38 8.32 -7.31
CA ALA A 136 6.18 8.45 -8.14
C ALA A 136 6.53 8.87 -9.58
N GLN A 137 7.44 9.83 -9.74
CA GLN A 137 7.93 10.24 -11.05
C GLN A 137 8.53 9.06 -11.81
N ILE A 138 9.41 8.30 -11.18
CA ILE A 138 10.06 7.13 -11.79
C ILE A 138 9.02 6.08 -12.19
N ALA A 139 8.04 5.79 -11.32
CA ALA A 139 6.96 4.84 -11.61
C ALA A 139 6.10 5.30 -12.80
N LYS A 140 5.75 6.58 -12.85
CA LYS A 140 4.99 7.16 -13.96
C LYS A 140 5.78 7.17 -15.27
N GLU A 141 7.07 7.48 -15.23
CA GLU A 141 7.98 7.43 -16.39
C GLU A 141 8.15 6.00 -16.92
N SER A 142 8.03 4.96 -16.08
CA SER A 142 8.03 3.56 -16.51
C SER A 142 6.74 3.11 -17.19
N GLY A 143 5.69 3.94 -17.22
CA GLY A 143 4.38 3.66 -17.83
C GLY A 143 3.39 2.96 -16.90
N ALA A 144 3.74 2.73 -15.63
CA ALA A 144 2.86 2.14 -14.64
C ALA A 144 1.76 3.12 -14.21
N LEU A 145 0.53 2.62 -14.02
CA LEU A 145 -0.53 3.38 -13.36
C LEU A 145 -0.10 3.65 -11.91
N THR A 146 0.13 4.91 -11.56
CA THR A 146 0.73 5.28 -10.27
C THR A 146 -0.31 5.83 -9.31
N VAL A 147 -0.59 5.10 -8.24
CA VAL A 147 -1.57 5.45 -7.20
C VAL A 147 -0.86 5.66 -5.87
N ALA A 148 -0.98 6.84 -5.29
CA ALA A 148 -0.44 7.10 -3.96
C ALA A 148 -1.56 7.10 -2.90
N VAL A 149 -1.33 6.35 -1.83
CA VAL A 149 -2.16 6.36 -0.62
C VAL A 149 -1.30 6.91 0.50
N VAL A 150 -1.64 8.11 0.96
CA VAL A 150 -0.81 8.84 1.91
C VAL A 150 -1.59 9.18 3.17
N SER A 151 -0.94 9.08 4.33
CA SER A 151 -1.50 9.54 5.59
C SER A 151 -0.93 10.89 6.00
N ARG A 152 -1.80 11.79 6.49
CA ARG A 152 -1.42 13.06 7.09
C ARG A 152 -1.17 12.86 8.59
N PRO A 153 -0.17 13.54 9.16
CA PRO A 153 0.11 13.43 10.60
C PRO A 153 -1.08 13.88 11.44
N PHE A 154 -1.19 13.32 12.63
CA PHE A 154 -2.17 13.76 13.64
C PHE A 154 -1.92 15.21 14.06
N SER A 155 -2.99 15.89 14.52
CA SER A 155 -2.92 17.29 14.97
C SER A 155 -2.01 17.50 16.19
N PHE A 156 -1.81 16.46 17.00
CA PHE A 156 -0.91 16.49 18.15
C PHE A 156 0.55 16.23 17.80
N GLU A 157 0.86 15.84 16.55
CA GLU A 157 2.22 15.80 16.04
C GLU A 157 2.72 17.24 15.78
N ALA A 158 4.03 17.45 15.79
CA ALA A 158 4.60 18.79 15.65
C ALA A 158 4.10 19.53 14.37
N SER A 159 3.88 20.85 14.49
CA SER A 159 3.42 21.70 13.38
C SER A 159 4.33 21.63 12.14
N THR A 160 5.64 21.43 12.36
CA THR A 160 6.61 21.19 11.28
C THR A 160 6.27 19.94 10.46
N ARG A 161 5.79 18.85 11.11
CA ARG A 161 5.35 17.65 10.38
C ARG A 161 4.15 17.92 9.50
N ARG A 162 3.19 18.70 9.99
CA ARG A 162 2.01 19.08 9.18
C ARG A 162 2.43 19.90 7.97
N LYS A 163 3.29 20.91 8.15
CA LYS A 163 3.81 21.72 7.05
C LYS A 163 4.55 20.86 6.02
N ASN A 164 5.46 20.00 6.46
CA ASN A 164 6.16 19.09 5.58
C ASN A 164 5.18 18.18 4.79
N ALA A 165 4.13 17.68 5.46
CA ALA A 165 3.11 16.85 4.83
C ALA A 165 2.37 17.60 3.72
N ASP A 166 1.93 18.84 4.00
CA ASP A 166 1.20 19.66 3.03
C ASP A 166 2.08 20.01 1.81
N ASP A 167 3.33 20.39 2.05
CA ASP A 167 4.30 20.69 0.98
C ASP A 167 4.62 19.41 0.15
N GLY A 168 4.77 18.27 0.82
CA GLY A 168 5.06 16.98 0.15
C GLY A 168 3.89 16.46 -0.67
N ILE A 169 2.66 16.54 -0.15
CA ILE A 169 1.43 16.17 -0.86
C ILE A 169 1.25 17.06 -2.09
N GLY A 170 1.51 18.39 -1.95
CA GLY A 170 1.46 19.32 -3.07
C GLY A 170 2.39 18.90 -4.21
N LYS A 171 3.63 18.51 -3.91
CA LYS A 171 4.61 18.03 -4.91
C LYS A 171 4.24 16.66 -5.47
N LEU A 172 3.77 15.73 -4.63
CA LEU A 172 3.44 14.36 -5.05
C LEU A 172 2.30 14.33 -6.06
N LYS A 173 1.32 15.22 -5.92
CA LYS A 173 0.13 15.32 -6.77
C LYS A 173 0.46 15.40 -8.27
N ASP A 174 1.57 16.02 -8.63
CA ASP A 174 1.95 16.23 -10.02
C ASP A 174 2.53 14.96 -10.68
N TYR A 175 2.93 14.00 -9.87
CA TYR A 175 3.62 12.77 -10.32
C TYR A 175 2.80 11.48 -10.15
N VAL A 176 1.57 11.57 -9.68
CA VAL A 176 0.67 10.41 -9.55
C VAL A 176 -0.57 10.56 -10.42
N ASP A 177 -1.17 9.45 -10.80
CA ASP A 177 -2.44 9.45 -11.52
C ASP A 177 -3.60 9.64 -10.55
N THR A 178 -3.51 8.99 -9.39
CA THR A 178 -4.51 9.09 -8.31
C THR A 178 -3.83 9.30 -6.97
N LEU A 179 -4.33 10.26 -6.20
CA LEU A 179 -3.83 10.57 -4.86
C LEU A 179 -4.94 10.42 -3.83
N ILE A 180 -4.84 9.42 -2.98
CA ILE A 180 -5.74 9.18 -1.85
C ILE A 180 -5.06 9.73 -0.59
N THR A 181 -5.67 10.70 0.06
CA THR A 181 -5.13 11.32 1.28
C THR A 181 -5.99 10.99 2.49
N ILE A 182 -5.40 10.35 3.49
CA ILE A 182 -6.06 9.92 4.73
C ILE A 182 -5.65 10.87 5.86
N PRO A 183 -6.58 11.72 6.37
CA PRO A 183 -6.30 12.56 7.53
C PRO A 183 -6.33 11.71 8.81
N ASN A 184 -5.19 11.53 9.49
CA ASN A 184 -5.13 10.68 10.68
C ASN A 184 -6.07 11.16 11.80
N ASP A 185 -6.33 12.46 11.92
CA ASP A 185 -7.28 13.01 12.91
C ASP A 185 -8.69 12.41 12.78
N ARG A 186 -9.10 12.04 11.55
CA ARG A 186 -10.40 11.40 11.30
C ARG A 186 -10.49 9.99 11.88
N LEU A 187 -9.34 9.31 12.01
CA LEU A 187 -9.28 7.98 12.62
C LEU A 187 -9.65 8.03 14.11
N LEU A 188 -9.34 9.12 14.78
CA LEU A 188 -9.72 9.32 16.19
C LEU A 188 -11.23 9.50 16.35
N GLU A 189 -11.92 10.03 15.32
CA GLU A 189 -13.36 10.20 15.32
C GLU A 189 -14.11 8.86 15.21
N LEU A 190 -13.56 7.88 14.49
CA LEU A 190 -14.14 6.55 14.33
C LEU A 190 -14.25 5.76 15.63
N ASN A 191 -13.50 6.13 16.65
CA ASN A 191 -13.41 5.37 17.89
C ASN A 191 -13.92 6.15 19.12
N ARG A 192 -14.58 7.28 18.91
CA ARG A 192 -15.15 8.10 20.02
C ARG A 192 -16.20 7.38 20.85
N ASP A 193 -16.83 6.35 20.30
CA ASP A 193 -17.88 5.57 20.99
C ASP A 193 -17.30 4.50 21.94
N ASN A 194 -16.01 4.23 21.88
CA ASN A 194 -15.31 3.37 22.81
C ASN A 194 -14.63 4.26 23.89
N GLU A 195 -15.05 4.16 25.13
CA GLU A 195 -14.51 4.89 26.30
C GLU A 195 -13.01 4.59 26.59
N SER A 196 -12.33 3.85 25.73
CA SER A 196 -10.92 3.50 25.90
C SER A 196 -10.00 4.62 25.41
N THR A 197 -9.13 5.08 26.28
CA THR A 197 -8.03 5.99 25.95
C THR A 197 -7.08 5.32 24.97
N PHE A 198 -6.94 5.90 23.77
CA PHE A 198 -5.96 5.44 22.80
C PHE A 198 -4.54 5.76 23.25
N THR A 199 -3.67 4.79 23.15
CA THR A 199 -2.23 5.03 23.21
C THR A 199 -1.73 5.59 21.86
N TRP A 200 -0.63 6.31 21.90
CA TRP A 200 0.07 6.78 20.69
C TRP A 200 0.34 5.65 19.69
N GLU A 201 0.77 4.50 20.19
CA GLU A 201 1.09 3.33 19.38
C GLU A 201 -0.14 2.76 18.66
N GLU A 202 -1.28 2.71 19.34
CA GLU A 202 -2.55 2.25 18.75
C GLU A 202 -3.03 3.21 17.66
N ALA A 203 -2.90 4.51 17.85
CA ALA A 203 -3.26 5.50 16.85
C ALA A 203 -2.41 5.35 15.57
N LEU A 204 -1.09 5.15 15.71
CA LEU A 204 -0.21 4.91 14.57
C LEU A 204 -0.50 3.56 13.88
N LYS A 205 -0.77 2.50 14.64
CA LYS A 205 -1.18 1.20 14.07
C LYS A 205 -2.48 1.31 13.28
N MET A 206 -3.41 2.14 13.73
CA MET A 206 -4.66 2.40 13.00
C MET A 206 -4.39 3.13 11.68
N ALA A 207 -3.53 4.14 11.66
CA ALA A 207 -3.15 4.84 10.44
C ALA A 207 -2.50 3.88 9.41
N ASP A 208 -1.59 3.02 9.85
CA ASP A 208 -0.98 2.01 9.00
C ASP A 208 -2.02 0.98 8.48
N SER A 209 -2.99 0.60 9.32
CA SER A 209 -4.07 -0.32 8.94
C SER A 209 -4.99 0.27 7.86
N VAL A 210 -5.25 1.57 7.88
CA VAL A 210 -6.08 2.22 6.84
C VAL A 210 -5.33 2.34 5.53
N LEU A 211 -4.02 2.64 5.56
CA LEU A 211 -3.17 2.55 4.36
C LEU A 211 -3.20 1.14 3.76
N HIS A 212 -3.10 0.11 4.60
CA HIS A 212 -3.22 -1.29 4.19
C HIS A 212 -4.58 -1.56 3.52
N GLN A 213 -5.68 -1.28 4.22
CA GLN A 213 -7.02 -1.55 3.70
C GLN A 213 -7.29 -0.80 2.40
N GLY A 214 -6.80 0.43 2.27
CA GLY A 214 -6.96 1.23 1.06
C GLY A 214 -6.29 0.62 -0.16
N ILE A 215 -5.06 0.15 -0.01
CA ILE A 215 -4.32 -0.49 -1.09
C ILE A 215 -4.88 -1.88 -1.39
N GLN A 216 -5.12 -2.67 -0.34
CA GLN A 216 -5.62 -4.03 -0.47
C GLN A 216 -6.97 -4.07 -1.21
N ALA A 217 -7.91 -3.19 -0.86
CA ALA A 217 -9.23 -3.16 -1.50
C ALA A 217 -9.16 -2.94 -3.01
N ILE A 218 -8.24 -2.09 -3.48
CA ILE A 218 -8.07 -1.84 -4.92
C ILE A 218 -7.33 -3.02 -5.57
N ALA A 219 -6.27 -3.52 -4.92
CA ALA A 219 -5.50 -4.64 -5.44
C ALA A 219 -6.32 -5.92 -5.54
N GLU A 220 -7.16 -6.23 -4.54
CA GLU A 220 -8.05 -7.39 -4.54
C GLU A 220 -9.05 -7.37 -5.71
N VAL A 221 -9.66 -6.22 -5.99
CA VAL A 221 -10.62 -6.08 -7.11
C VAL A 221 -9.99 -6.45 -8.45
N VAL A 222 -8.68 -6.20 -8.59
CA VAL A 222 -7.94 -6.41 -9.84
C VAL A 222 -7.32 -7.80 -9.92
N THR A 223 -6.95 -8.39 -8.77
CA THR A 223 -6.16 -9.64 -8.73
C THR A 223 -6.98 -10.88 -8.36
N ILE A 224 -8.09 -10.72 -7.65
CA ILE A 224 -8.90 -11.85 -7.19
C ILE A 224 -10.13 -11.99 -8.08
N PRO A 225 -10.29 -13.12 -8.80
CA PRO A 225 -11.48 -13.38 -9.59
C PRO A 225 -12.73 -13.44 -8.69
N GLY A 226 -13.75 -12.67 -9.00
CA GLY A 226 -15.05 -12.67 -8.35
C GLY A 226 -16.15 -13.26 -9.25
N GLU A 227 -17.40 -13.25 -8.77
CA GLU A 227 -18.57 -13.57 -9.61
C GLU A 227 -18.72 -12.55 -10.75
N ILE A 228 -18.34 -11.30 -10.52
CA ILE A 228 -18.25 -10.23 -11.51
C ILE A 228 -16.81 -9.74 -11.48
N ASN A 229 -16.08 -10.01 -12.56
CA ASN A 229 -14.70 -9.54 -12.70
C ASN A 229 -14.69 -8.11 -13.22
N VAL A 230 -13.82 -7.30 -12.67
CA VAL A 230 -13.50 -5.95 -13.17
C VAL A 230 -12.19 -6.04 -13.94
N ASP A 231 -12.22 -5.69 -15.22
CA ASP A 231 -11.01 -5.67 -16.02
C ASP A 231 -10.03 -4.58 -15.55
N PHE A 232 -8.74 -4.90 -15.56
CA PHE A 232 -7.71 -3.90 -15.23
C PHE A 232 -7.80 -2.64 -16.10
N ALA A 233 -8.23 -2.79 -17.35
CA ALA A 233 -8.45 -1.67 -18.27
C ALA A 233 -9.50 -0.69 -17.77
N ASP A 234 -10.58 -1.17 -17.14
CA ASP A 234 -11.63 -0.33 -16.55
C ASP A 234 -11.10 0.42 -15.33
N VAL A 235 -10.37 -0.28 -14.45
CA VAL A 235 -9.71 0.35 -13.28
C VAL A 235 -8.71 1.40 -13.74
N LYS A 236 -7.91 1.09 -14.76
CA LYS A 236 -6.94 2.03 -15.35
C LYS A 236 -7.64 3.27 -15.92
N THR A 237 -8.77 3.09 -16.59
CA THR A 237 -9.54 4.21 -17.15
C THR A 237 -10.06 5.15 -16.07
N ILE A 238 -10.50 4.62 -14.93
CA ILE A 238 -11.03 5.40 -13.82
C ILE A 238 -9.91 6.11 -13.04
N LEU A 239 -8.78 5.43 -12.80
CA LEU A 239 -7.72 5.92 -11.95
C LEU A 239 -6.66 6.75 -12.68
N ASN A 240 -6.57 6.65 -14.01
CA ASN A 240 -5.58 7.38 -14.81
C ASN A 240 -5.89 8.89 -14.82
N ASN A 241 -4.94 9.69 -14.34
CA ASN A 241 -5.06 11.15 -14.21
C ASN A 241 -6.32 11.61 -13.45
N ALA A 242 -6.83 10.79 -12.53
CA ALA A 242 -8.01 11.13 -11.73
C ALA A 242 -7.72 12.21 -10.67
N GLY A 243 -6.47 12.40 -10.30
CA GLY A 243 -6.06 13.38 -9.30
C GLY A 243 -6.46 13.00 -7.87
N PRO A 244 -6.94 13.94 -7.04
CA PRO A 244 -7.37 13.62 -5.68
C PRO A 244 -8.57 12.68 -5.66
N ALA A 245 -8.49 11.61 -4.88
CA ALA A 245 -9.55 10.63 -4.72
C ALA A 245 -9.83 10.35 -3.23
N TRP A 246 -11.04 9.88 -2.95
CA TRP A 246 -11.46 9.44 -1.64
C TRP A 246 -11.67 7.94 -1.65
N LEU A 247 -11.32 7.31 -0.54
CA LEU A 247 -11.55 5.90 -0.31
C LEU A 247 -12.45 5.76 0.92
N ALA A 248 -13.48 4.95 0.79
CA ALA A 248 -14.32 4.58 1.92
C ALA A 248 -14.69 3.11 1.84
N ILE A 249 -14.78 2.43 2.98
CA ILE A 249 -15.12 1.03 3.08
C ILE A 249 -16.41 0.90 3.90
N GLY A 250 -17.41 0.23 3.33
CA GLY A 250 -18.63 -0.12 4.02
C GLY A 250 -18.84 -1.62 4.03
N ARG A 251 -19.34 -2.14 5.15
CA ARG A 251 -19.67 -3.55 5.33
C ARG A 251 -21.13 -3.71 5.69
N GLY A 252 -21.83 -4.64 5.05
CA GLY A 252 -23.22 -4.96 5.35
C GLY A 252 -23.42 -6.47 5.48
N LYS A 253 -24.37 -6.89 6.32
CA LYS A 253 -24.77 -8.30 6.49
C LYS A 253 -26.30 -8.42 6.42
N GLY A 254 -26.79 -9.60 6.05
CA GLY A 254 -28.22 -9.89 5.96
C GLY A 254 -28.89 -9.42 4.67
N GLU A 255 -30.20 -9.26 4.71
CA GLU A 255 -31.05 -9.01 3.54
C GLU A 255 -30.77 -7.64 2.89
N ASN A 256 -30.50 -6.60 3.70
CA ASN A 256 -30.21 -5.23 3.26
C ASN A 256 -28.69 -4.93 3.17
N ARG A 257 -27.85 -5.98 3.05
CA ARG A 257 -26.38 -5.86 3.15
C ARG A 257 -25.78 -4.82 2.21
N ALA A 258 -26.29 -4.72 0.98
CA ALA A 258 -25.78 -3.77 0.00
C ALA A 258 -26.07 -2.32 0.38
N ILE A 259 -27.30 -2.04 0.82
CA ILE A 259 -27.71 -0.70 1.27
C ILE A 259 -26.97 -0.28 2.53
N GLU A 260 -26.79 -1.21 3.48
CA GLU A 260 -26.02 -0.95 4.70
C GLU A 260 -24.56 -0.66 4.40
N ALA A 261 -23.91 -1.47 3.55
CA ALA A 261 -22.52 -1.25 3.12
C ALA A 261 -22.36 0.10 2.42
N ALA A 262 -23.23 0.44 1.47
CA ALA A 262 -23.20 1.73 0.77
C ALA A 262 -23.42 2.91 1.76
N ARG A 263 -24.37 2.78 2.69
CA ARG A 263 -24.63 3.81 3.70
C ARG A 263 -23.44 3.99 4.65
N GLN A 264 -22.79 2.90 5.03
CA GLN A 264 -21.59 2.94 5.88
C GLN A 264 -20.43 3.60 5.15
N ALA A 265 -20.17 3.23 3.90
CA ALA A 265 -19.13 3.84 3.08
C ALA A 265 -19.34 5.35 2.90
N THR A 266 -20.56 5.80 2.57
CA THR A 266 -20.88 7.22 2.38
C THR A 266 -20.84 8.05 3.65
N LYS A 267 -20.96 7.42 4.83
CA LYS A 267 -20.86 8.08 6.13
C LYS A 267 -19.45 7.96 6.73
N SER A 268 -18.54 7.26 6.10
CA SER A 268 -17.17 7.14 6.59
C SER A 268 -16.53 8.53 6.70
N PRO A 269 -15.87 8.85 7.80
CA PRO A 269 -15.17 10.13 7.96
C PRO A 269 -13.82 10.16 7.23
N LEU A 270 -13.42 9.07 6.58
CA LEU A 270 -12.14 8.92 5.87
C LEU A 270 -12.21 9.50 4.46
#